data_fc862288c5ba949b837963d23faf7d4d
#
_entry.id   fc862288c5ba949b837963d23faf7d4d
#
_cell.length_a   1.000
_cell.length_b   1.000
_cell.length_c   1.000
_cell.angle_alpha   90.00
_cell.angle_beta   90.00
_cell.angle_gamma   90.00
#
_symmetry.space_group_name_H-M   'P 1'
#
loop_
_entity.id
_entity.type
_entity.pdbx_description
1 polymer ?
#
loop_
_entity_poly.entity_id
_entity_poly.type
_entity_poly.pdbx_seq_one_letter_code
_entity_poly.pdbx_strand_id
1 'polypeptide(L)'
;IATQSVHREYGGVVPELASRAHQQNIVPVVDQAIKKAGISKNDLNGIAFTKGPGLMGSLLVGTSFAKSLALGLNIPLIEVNHMQGHLLAHFIDVEGYEKPKFPFLGMTISGGHTQIVKVDDYFEMKVIGETIDDAVGEAYDKSGKVLGLGYPAGPIIDKLAKLGNPKAFTFTKPKVDGLNFSFSGLKTAILYFIQKETTKKPNFIQENINDICASIQYTIINILMDKLKKAVKETR
;
A
#
# COMPACT_ATOMS: atom_id res chain seq x y z
N ILE A 1 -0.82 -3.82 15.88
CA ILE A 1 -0.16 -5.10 16.19
C ILE A 1 0.03 -5.85 14.90
N ALA A 2 1.28 -6.11 14.52
CA ALA A 2 1.59 -6.88 13.32
C ALA A 2 1.38 -8.37 13.59
N THR A 3 0.26 -8.92 13.12
CA THR A 3 -0.12 -10.33 13.34
C THR A 3 0.02 -11.18 12.07
N GLN A 4 0.66 -10.65 11.02
CA GLN A 4 0.58 -11.20 9.67
C GLN A 4 1.86 -11.96 9.23
N SER A 5 2.68 -12.41 10.19
CA SER A 5 3.92 -13.17 9.89
C SER A 5 3.64 -14.50 9.16
N VAL A 6 2.45 -15.08 9.37
CA VAL A 6 2.00 -16.31 8.71
C VAL A 6 2.00 -16.21 7.17
N HIS A 7 1.82 -15.01 6.62
CA HIS A 7 1.78 -14.80 5.17
C HIS A 7 3.16 -14.95 4.49
N ARG A 8 4.26 -14.86 5.25
CA ARG A 8 5.61 -15.04 4.70
C ARG A 8 5.83 -16.42 4.10
N GLU A 9 5.27 -17.46 4.73
CA GLU A 9 5.37 -18.84 4.26
C GLU A 9 4.68 -19.07 2.92
N TYR A 10 3.69 -18.23 2.61
CA TYR A 10 2.91 -18.31 1.36
C TYR A 10 3.39 -17.31 0.28
N GLY A 11 4.38 -16.47 0.60
CA GLY A 11 4.91 -15.45 -0.32
C GLY A 11 3.90 -14.38 -0.71
N GLY A 12 2.90 -14.11 0.14
CA GLY A 12 1.87 -13.11 -0.07
C GLY A 12 0.68 -13.29 0.88
N VAL A 13 -0.23 -12.32 0.87
CA VAL A 13 -1.41 -12.34 1.74
C VAL A 13 -2.36 -13.47 1.33
N VAL A 14 -2.72 -14.32 2.30
CA VAL A 14 -3.79 -15.33 2.17
C VAL A 14 -5.04 -14.78 2.87
N PRO A 15 -6.10 -14.39 2.14
CA PRO A 15 -7.25 -13.68 2.69
C PRO A 15 -7.96 -14.42 3.83
N GLU A 16 -8.09 -15.72 3.73
CA GLU A 16 -8.73 -16.54 4.77
C GLU A 16 -7.92 -16.54 6.07
N LEU A 17 -6.60 -16.74 5.99
CA LEU A 17 -5.72 -16.70 7.17
C LEU A 17 -5.73 -15.32 7.82
N ALA A 18 -5.75 -14.25 7.01
CA ALA A 18 -5.89 -12.89 7.51
C ALA A 18 -7.18 -12.70 8.31
N SER A 19 -8.31 -13.15 7.78
CA SER A 19 -9.62 -13.05 8.44
C SER A 19 -9.66 -13.80 9.77
N ARG A 20 -9.14 -15.03 9.80
CA ARG A 20 -9.05 -15.85 11.03
C ARG A 20 -8.16 -15.20 12.08
N ALA A 21 -7.01 -14.66 11.68
CA ALA A 21 -6.12 -13.94 12.59
C ALA A 21 -6.79 -12.69 13.16
N HIS A 22 -7.52 -11.93 12.36
CA HIS A 22 -8.29 -10.78 12.85
C HIS A 22 -9.39 -11.20 13.83
N GLN A 23 -10.13 -12.25 13.53
CA GLN A 23 -11.17 -12.76 14.40
C GLN A 23 -10.62 -13.18 15.77
N GLN A 24 -9.48 -13.84 15.80
CA GLN A 24 -8.84 -14.25 17.06
C GLN A 24 -8.33 -13.07 17.88
N ASN A 25 -7.85 -12.01 17.21
CA ASN A 25 -7.11 -10.94 17.86
C ASN A 25 -7.93 -9.68 18.14
N ILE A 26 -9.11 -9.50 17.54
CA ILE A 26 -9.84 -8.22 17.62
C ILE A 26 -10.24 -7.87 19.06
N VAL A 27 -10.76 -8.82 19.82
CA VAL A 27 -11.16 -8.61 21.22
C VAL A 27 -9.97 -8.24 22.11
N PRO A 28 -8.88 -9.03 22.18
CA PRO A 28 -7.72 -8.67 23.01
C PRO A 28 -7.05 -7.38 22.56
N VAL A 29 -7.03 -7.07 21.25
CA VAL A 29 -6.46 -5.80 20.74
C VAL A 29 -7.27 -4.60 21.24
N VAL A 30 -8.61 -4.66 21.15
CA VAL A 30 -9.48 -3.57 21.62
C VAL A 30 -9.42 -3.43 23.13
N ASP A 31 -9.43 -4.52 23.88
CA ASP A 31 -9.27 -4.51 25.34
C ASP A 31 -7.94 -3.85 25.77
N GLN A 32 -6.84 -4.22 25.12
CA GLN A 32 -5.55 -3.58 25.37
C GLN A 32 -5.53 -2.08 25.02
N ALA A 33 -6.21 -1.69 23.93
CA ALA A 33 -6.27 -0.28 23.54
C ALA A 33 -7.00 0.56 24.59
N ILE A 34 -8.16 0.07 25.09
CA ILE A 34 -8.94 0.70 26.15
C ILE A 34 -8.09 0.82 27.43
N LYS A 35 -7.45 -0.28 27.86
CA LYS A 35 -6.57 -0.28 29.04
C LYS A 35 -5.39 0.69 28.92
N LYS A 36 -4.74 0.74 27.74
CA LYS A 36 -3.63 1.69 27.51
C LYS A 36 -4.07 3.16 27.50
N ALA A 37 -5.31 3.41 27.08
CA ALA A 37 -5.90 4.74 27.14
C ALA A 37 -6.29 5.17 28.57
N GLY A 38 -6.27 4.24 29.55
CA GLY A 38 -6.65 4.54 30.94
C GLY A 38 -8.13 4.80 31.13
N ILE A 39 -8.99 4.31 30.21
CA ILE A 39 -10.45 4.50 30.22
C ILE A 39 -11.18 3.16 30.35
N SER A 40 -12.48 3.23 30.61
CA SER A 40 -13.40 2.10 30.54
C SER A 40 -14.13 2.06 29.19
N LYS A 41 -14.72 0.92 28.83
CA LYS A 41 -15.56 0.82 27.64
C LYS A 41 -16.79 1.74 27.69
N ASN A 42 -17.25 2.11 28.89
CA ASN A 42 -18.41 2.99 29.06
C ASN A 42 -18.08 4.46 28.84
N ASP A 43 -16.81 4.82 28.76
CA ASP A 43 -16.35 6.17 28.44
C ASP A 43 -16.27 6.42 26.92
N LEU A 44 -16.54 5.40 26.11
CA LEU A 44 -16.56 5.51 24.66
C LEU A 44 -17.82 6.25 24.20
N ASN A 45 -17.62 7.26 23.32
CA ASN A 45 -18.70 8.09 22.78
C ASN A 45 -19.08 7.70 21.33
N GLY A 46 -18.32 6.84 20.69
CA GLY A 46 -18.55 6.36 19.34
C GLY A 46 -17.54 5.31 18.93
N ILE A 47 -17.91 4.52 17.92
CA ILE A 47 -17.03 3.51 17.30
C ILE A 47 -16.80 3.87 15.84
N ALA A 48 -15.55 4.15 15.48
CA ALA A 48 -15.15 4.28 14.08
C ALA A 48 -14.62 2.95 13.56
N PHE A 49 -15.01 2.57 12.35
CA PHE A 49 -14.53 1.33 11.71
C PHE A 49 -14.29 1.52 10.22
N THR A 50 -13.36 0.75 9.67
CA THR A 50 -13.09 0.73 8.24
C THR A 50 -14.21 0.00 7.50
N LYS A 51 -15.00 0.75 6.72
CA LYS A 51 -16.04 0.19 5.84
C LYS A 51 -15.43 -0.51 4.62
N GLY A 52 -14.33 0.02 4.11
CA GLY A 52 -13.63 -0.42 2.89
C GLY A 52 -12.83 0.71 2.27
N PRO A 53 -12.13 0.41 1.17
CA PRO A 53 -11.87 -0.90 0.58
C PRO A 53 -10.94 -1.79 1.42
N GLY A 54 -10.92 -3.09 1.10
CA GLY A 54 -10.08 -4.09 1.78
C GLY A 54 -10.56 -5.53 1.52
N LEU A 55 -9.87 -6.50 2.10
CA LEU A 55 -10.23 -7.92 1.98
C LEU A 55 -11.56 -8.17 2.69
N MET A 56 -12.54 -8.68 1.95
CA MET A 56 -13.92 -8.87 2.41
C MET A 56 -14.01 -9.58 3.77
N GLY A 57 -13.33 -10.71 3.94
CA GLY A 57 -13.37 -11.45 5.20
C GLY A 57 -12.82 -10.66 6.40
N SER A 58 -11.72 -9.90 6.19
CA SER A 58 -11.15 -9.03 7.23
C SER A 58 -12.08 -7.86 7.56
N LEU A 59 -12.69 -7.24 6.54
CA LEU A 59 -13.67 -6.17 6.72
C LEU A 59 -14.91 -6.66 7.48
N LEU A 60 -15.40 -7.87 7.18
CA LEU A 60 -16.55 -8.46 7.89
C LEU A 60 -16.25 -8.67 9.37
N VAL A 61 -15.06 -9.13 9.74
CA VAL A 61 -14.66 -9.26 11.16
C VAL A 61 -14.72 -7.90 11.86
N GLY A 62 -14.06 -6.88 11.29
CA GLY A 62 -14.04 -5.53 11.87
C GLY A 62 -15.41 -4.90 11.95
N THR A 63 -16.20 -4.99 10.89
CA THR A 63 -17.55 -4.42 10.81
C THR A 63 -18.51 -5.09 11.82
N SER A 64 -18.52 -6.43 11.88
CA SER A 64 -19.39 -7.16 12.79
C SER A 64 -19.05 -6.84 14.25
N PHE A 65 -17.76 -6.81 14.59
CA PHE A 65 -17.31 -6.44 15.92
C PHE A 65 -17.73 -5.00 16.29
N ALA A 66 -17.46 -4.04 15.40
CA ALA A 66 -17.76 -2.63 15.64
C ALA A 66 -19.27 -2.39 15.81
N LYS A 67 -20.11 -3.01 14.95
CA LYS A 67 -21.56 -2.95 15.05
C LYS A 67 -22.06 -3.52 16.37
N SER A 68 -21.58 -4.70 16.77
CA SER A 68 -21.99 -5.35 18.02
C SER A 68 -21.60 -4.53 19.25
N LEU A 69 -20.38 -3.96 19.24
CA LEU A 69 -19.89 -3.13 20.34
C LEU A 69 -20.69 -1.82 20.45
N ALA A 70 -20.90 -1.12 19.32
CA ALA A 70 -21.69 0.11 19.29
C ALA A 70 -23.14 -0.12 19.74
N LEU A 71 -23.77 -1.20 19.28
CA LEU A 71 -25.12 -1.59 19.72
C LEU A 71 -25.16 -1.90 21.20
N GLY A 72 -24.21 -2.69 21.72
CA GLY A 72 -24.15 -3.09 23.13
C GLY A 72 -23.90 -1.92 24.09
N LEU A 73 -23.21 -0.87 23.62
CA LEU A 73 -22.95 0.36 24.40
C LEU A 73 -23.98 1.47 24.11
N ASN A 74 -24.85 1.29 23.13
CA ASN A 74 -25.81 2.30 22.66
C ASN A 74 -25.14 3.62 22.27
N ILE A 75 -24.06 3.55 21.48
CA ILE A 75 -23.25 4.69 21.01
C ILE A 75 -23.19 4.71 19.48
N PRO A 76 -22.91 5.89 18.87
CA PRO A 76 -22.82 6.04 17.42
C PRO A 76 -21.77 5.16 16.77
N LEU A 77 -22.10 4.68 15.56
CA LEU A 77 -21.18 3.95 14.67
C LEU A 77 -20.79 4.84 13.48
N ILE A 78 -19.49 4.98 13.22
CA ILE A 78 -18.94 5.87 12.19
C ILE A 78 -18.22 5.03 11.13
N GLU A 79 -18.71 5.12 9.89
CA GLU A 79 -18.06 4.47 8.74
C GLU A 79 -16.87 5.28 8.24
N VAL A 80 -15.71 4.66 8.08
CA VAL A 80 -14.50 5.29 7.57
C VAL A 80 -14.05 4.61 6.28
N ASN A 81 -13.84 5.40 5.23
CA ASN A 81 -13.21 4.92 4.01
C ASN A 81 -11.70 4.83 4.24
N HIS A 82 -11.10 3.65 4.02
CA HIS A 82 -9.69 3.38 4.25
C HIS A 82 -8.76 4.33 3.47
N MET A 83 -9.07 4.59 2.19
CA MET A 83 -8.24 5.43 1.34
C MET A 83 -8.33 6.91 1.71
N GLN A 84 -9.54 7.38 2.10
CA GLN A 84 -9.70 8.72 2.67
C GLN A 84 -8.94 8.86 3.99
N GLY A 85 -8.94 7.82 4.82
CA GLY A 85 -8.16 7.78 6.06
C GLY A 85 -6.67 7.99 5.84
N HIS A 86 -6.10 7.40 4.77
CA HIS A 86 -4.70 7.65 4.40
C HIS A 86 -4.42 9.12 4.06
N LEU A 87 -5.32 9.77 3.32
CA LEU A 87 -5.17 11.19 2.96
C LEU A 87 -5.40 12.10 4.16
N LEU A 88 -6.41 11.81 4.98
CA LEU A 88 -6.74 12.60 6.18
C LEU A 88 -5.71 12.45 7.30
N ALA A 89 -4.89 11.40 7.30
CA ALA A 89 -3.80 11.23 8.25
C ALA A 89 -2.82 12.42 8.25
N HIS A 90 -2.71 13.15 7.14
CA HIS A 90 -1.89 14.36 7.04
C HIS A 90 -2.42 15.55 7.86
N PHE A 91 -3.64 15.47 8.37
CA PHE A 91 -4.23 16.50 9.24
C PHE A 91 -4.07 16.21 10.74
N ILE A 92 -3.48 15.06 11.11
CA ILE A 92 -3.15 14.75 12.49
C ILE A 92 -2.06 15.74 12.95
N ASP A 93 -2.26 16.32 14.14
CA ASP A 93 -1.28 17.24 14.74
C ASP A 93 -0.01 16.47 15.11
N VAL A 94 1.07 16.78 14.42
CA VAL A 94 2.41 16.26 14.71
C VAL A 94 3.37 17.45 14.76
N GLU A 95 4.13 17.55 15.83
CA GLU A 95 5.11 18.62 16.01
C GLU A 95 6.10 18.67 14.84
N GLY A 96 6.30 19.87 14.28
CA GLY A 96 7.20 20.08 13.14
C GLY A 96 6.63 19.69 11.79
N TYR A 97 5.36 19.25 11.70
CA TYR A 97 4.71 18.89 10.44
C TYR A 97 3.67 19.94 10.03
N GLU A 98 3.84 20.50 8.83
CA GLU A 98 2.87 21.46 8.26
C GLU A 98 1.75 20.70 7.55
N LYS A 99 0.49 20.97 7.93
CA LYS A 99 -0.69 20.37 7.30
C LYS A 99 -0.87 20.88 5.88
N PRO A 100 -1.32 20.04 4.93
CA PRO A 100 -1.63 20.49 3.57
C PRO A 100 -2.79 21.48 3.59
N LYS A 101 -2.76 22.44 2.65
CA LYS A 101 -3.86 23.38 2.42
C LYS A 101 -4.68 22.92 1.21
N PHE A 102 -6.00 23.04 1.30
CA PHE A 102 -6.89 22.73 0.19
C PHE A 102 -6.83 23.79 -0.92
N PRO A 103 -6.99 23.44 -2.22
CA PRO A 103 -6.97 22.06 -2.70
C PRO A 103 -5.55 21.49 -2.80
N PHE A 104 -5.41 20.16 -2.71
CA PHE A 104 -4.12 19.50 -2.94
C PHE A 104 -4.27 18.17 -3.69
N LEU A 105 -3.17 17.65 -4.23
CA LEU A 105 -3.09 16.32 -4.80
C LEU A 105 -2.48 15.37 -3.77
N GLY A 106 -3.24 14.33 -3.41
CA GLY A 106 -2.75 13.21 -2.64
C GLY A 106 -2.37 12.03 -3.53
N MET A 107 -1.24 11.37 -3.24
CA MET A 107 -0.87 10.13 -3.89
C MET A 107 -0.81 9.02 -2.85
N THR A 108 -1.64 8.00 -2.99
CA THR A 108 -1.58 6.80 -2.14
C THR A 108 -0.81 5.70 -2.86
N ILE A 109 0.18 5.13 -2.17
CA ILE A 109 1.06 4.08 -2.68
C ILE A 109 1.12 2.97 -1.64
N SER A 110 0.55 1.81 -1.95
CA SER A 110 0.50 0.68 -1.04
C SER A 110 0.59 -0.67 -1.76
N GLY A 111 0.46 -1.76 -1.02
CA GLY A 111 0.40 -3.12 -1.57
C GLY A 111 -0.87 -3.40 -2.38
N GLY A 112 -1.98 -2.69 -2.09
CA GLY A 112 -3.27 -2.93 -2.75
C GLY A 112 -3.78 -1.76 -3.60
N HIS A 113 -3.24 -0.55 -3.41
CA HIS A 113 -3.74 0.64 -4.09
C HIS A 113 -2.61 1.56 -4.55
N THR A 114 -2.78 2.12 -5.75
CA THR A 114 -1.95 3.21 -6.28
C THR A 114 -2.87 4.19 -6.96
N GLN A 115 -3.06 5.38 -6.36
CA GLN A 115 -4.04 6.37 -6.82
C GLN A 115 -3.49 7.79 -6.71
N ILE A 116 -3.91 8.67 -7.62
CA ILE A 116 -3.81 10.12 -7.49
C ILE A 116 -5.22 10.65 -7.20
N VAL A 117 -5.35 11.39 -6.12
CA VAL A 117 -6.62 11.94 -5.64
C VAL A 117 -6.52 13.45 -5.57
N LYS A 118 -7.45 14.15 -6.20
CA LYS A 118 -7.67 15.58 -5.98
C LYS A 118 -8.52 15.74 -4.73
N VAL A 119 -8.03 16.51 -3.79
CA VAL A 119 -8.69 16.75 -2.49
C VAL A 119 -9.03 18.24 -2.43
N ASP A 120 -10.31 18.54 -2.56
CA ASP A 120 -10.83 19.90 -2.54
C ASP A 120 -11.28 20.31 -1.13
N ASP A 121 -11.71 19.33 -0.29
CA ASP A 121 -12.04 19.51 1.13
C ASP A 121 -11.94 18.14 1.84
N TYR A 122 -12.14 18.11 3.16
CA TYR A 122 -12.07 16.89 4.01
C TYR A 122 -12.90 15.73 3.47
N PHE A 123 -14.06 16.00 2.87
CA PHE A 123 -14.96 15.01 2.31
C PHE A 123 -15.16 15.13 0.79
N GLU A 124 -14.52 16.10 0.15
CA GLU A 124 -14.56 16.30 -1.29
C GLU A 124 -13.26 15.77 -1.92
N MET A 125 -13.27 14.49 -2.24
CA MET A 125 -12.12 13.77 -2.79
C MET A 125 -12.52 13.08 -4.09
N LYS A 126 -11.72 13.30 -5.14
CA LYS A 126 -11.91 12.69 -6.46
C LYS A 126 -10.66 11.93 -6.89
N VAL A 127 -10.79 10.64 -7.12
CA VAL A 127 -9.74 9.85 -7.79
C VAL A 127 -9.66 10.33 -9.25
N ILE A 128 -8.49 10.84 -9.65
CA ILE A 128 -8.21 11.34 -11.00
C ILE A 128 -7.28 10.43 -11.79
N GLY A 129 -6.62 9.49 -11.13
CA GLY A 129 -5.80 8.46 -11.75
C GLY A 129 -5.59 7.31 -10.78
N GLU A 130 -5.61 6.08 -11.29
CA GLU A 130 -5.38 4.88 -10.49
C GLU A 130 -4.70 3.79 -11.30
N THR A 131 -4.17 2.77 -10.63
CA THR A 131 -3.64 1.60 -11.33
C THR A 131 -4.79 0.78 -11.93
N ILE A 132 -4.61 0.35 -13.18
CA ILE A 132 -5.58 -0.50 -13.89
C ILE A 132 -5.27 -1.99 -13.73
N ASP A 133 -4.16 -2.31 -13.05
CA ASP A 133 -3.72 -3.68 -12.80
C ASP A 133 -3.02 -3.79 -11.43
N ASP A 134 -1.75 -4.15 -11.36
CA ASP A 134 -1.03 -4.28 -10.11
C ASP A 134 -0.83 -2.93 -9.40
N ALA A 135 -0.93 -2.92 -8.07
CA ALA A 135 -0.45 -1.80 -7.27
C ALA A 135 1.08 -1.78 -7.21
N VAL A 136 1.67 -0.63 -6.84
CA VAL A 136 3.13 -0.48 -6.74
C VAL A 136 3.76 -1.50 -5.79
N GLY A 137 3.19 -1.71 -4.60
CA GLY A 137 3.73 -2.68 -3.65
C GLY A 137 3.67 -4.12 -4.19
N GLU A 138 2.58 -4.47 -4.89
CA GLU A 138 2.45 -5.75 -5.58
C GLU A 138 3.48 -5.89 -6.72
N ALA A 139 3.76 -4.82 -7.46
CA ALA A 139 4.81 -4.82 -8.48
C ALA A 139 6.20 -5.05 -7.88
N TYR A 140 6.50 -4.48 -6.71
CA TYR A 140 7.73 -4.78 -5.97
C TYR A 140 7.79 -6.24 -5.53
N ASP A 141 6.71 -6.78 -4.96
CA ASP A 141 6.68 -8.16 -4.49
C ASP A 141 6.82 -9.17 -5.64
N LYS A 142 6.14 -8.92 -6.76
CA LYS A 142 6.27 -9.74 -7.98
C LYS A 142 7.68 -9.66 -8.58
N SER A 143 8.30 -8.49 -8.58
CA SER A 143 9.68 -8.30 -9.03
C SER A 143 10.66 -9.02 -8.11
N GLY A 144 10.49 -8.88 -6.81
CA GLY A 144 11.30 -9.58 -5.81
C GLY A 144 11.22 -11.10 -5.94
N LYS A 145 10.03 -11.63 -6.21
CA LYS A 145 9.84 -13.08 -6.45
C LYS A 145 10.64 -13.56 -7.67
N VAL A 146 10.70 -12.78 -8.74
CA VAL A 146 11.53 -13.10 -9.93
C VAL A 146 13.02 -13.12 -9.58
N LEU A 147 13.45 -12.25 -8.65
CA LEU A 147 14.85 -12.15 -8.20
C LEU A 147 15.20 -13.13 -7.08
N GLY A 148 14.27 -13.95 -6.60
CA GLY A 148 14.48 -14.86 -5.47
C GLY A 148 14.58 -14.14 -4.11
N LEU A 149 14.08 -12.92 -4.00
CA LEU A 149 14.03 -12.15 -2.74
C LEU A 149 12.85 -12.59 -1.88
N GLY A 150 12.98 -12.37 -0.56
CA GLY A 150 11.93 -12.69 0.40
C GLY A 150 10.71 -11.76 0.31
N TYR A 151 9.67 -12.10 1.05
CA TYR A 151 8.42 -11.32 1.17
C TYR A 151 8.34 -10.62 2.56
N PRO A 152 7.90 -9.35 2.64
CA PRO A 152 7.60 -8.43 1.53
C PRO A 152 8.88 -7.95 0.84
N ALA A 153 8.88 -7.85 -0.49
CA ALA A 153 10.08 -7.55 -1.27
C ALA A 153 10.40 -6.05 -1.36
N GLY A 154 9.40 -5.18 -1.22
CA GLY A 154 9.59 -3.73 -1.30
C GLY A 154 10.73 -3.19 -0.45
N PRO A 155 10.75 -3.43 0.88
CA PRO A 155 11.83 -3.00 1.77
C PRO A 155 13.20 -3.62 1.43
N ILE A 156 13.21 -4.84 0.90
CA ILE A 156 14.44 -5.53 0.50
C ILE A 156 15.02 -4.86 -0.74
N ILE A 157 14.17 -4.63 -1.75
CA ILE A 157 14.57 -3.94 -2.99
C ILE A 157 15.07 -2.53 -2.67
N ASP A 158 14.37 -1.76 -1.80
CA ASP A 158 14.81 -0.41 -1.40
C ASP A 158 16.21 -0.43 -0.76
N LYS A 159 16.46 -1.39 0.13
CA LYS A 159 17.78 -1.54 0.76
C LYS A 159 18.89 -1.83 -0.25
N LEU A 160 18.65 -2.76 -1.18
CA LEU A 160 19.62 -3.14 -2.21
C LEU A 160 19.81 -2.03 -3.25
N ALA A 161 18.74 -1.36 -3.64
CA ALA A 161 18.75 -0.26 -4.62
C ALA A 161 19.64 0.92 -4.19
N LYS A 162 19.76 1.18 -2.88
CA LYS A 162 20.65 2.24 -2.34
C LYS A 162 22.12 1.97 -2.61
N LEU A 163 22.50 0.74 -2.93
CA LEU A 163 23.87 0.30 -3.18
C LEU A 163 24.15 0.14 -4.68
N GLY A 164 23.14 0.31 -5.55
CA GLY A 164 23.22 0.05 -6.97
C GLY A 164 23.12 1.30 -7.85
N ASN A 165 23.44 1.11 -9.13
CA ASN A 165 23.28 2.14 -10.16
C ASN A 165 21.85 2.09 -10.76
N PRO A 166 21.00 3.13 -10.58
CA PRO A 166 19.62 3.14 -11.07
C PRO A 166 19.50 3.19 -12.61
N LYS A 167 20.60 3.40 -13.32
CA LYS A 167 20.66 3.46 -14.80
C LYS A 167 21.42 2.30 -15.41
N ALA A 168 21.81 1.29 -14.63
CA ALA A 168 22.54 0.13 -15.14
C ALA A 168 21.71 -0.69 -16.14
N PHE A 169 20.40 -0.81 -15.87
CA PHE A 169 19.46 -1.53 -16.73
C PHE A 169 18.23 -0.67 -17.03
N THR A 170 17.64 -0.89 -18.21
CA THR A 170 16.44 -0.15 -18.64
C THR A 170 15.27 -1.09 -18.77
N PHE A 171 14.18 -0.79 -18.06
CA PHE A 171 12.90 -1.49 -18.18
C PHE A 171 11.87 -0.62 -18.88
N THR A 172 11.07 -1.24 -19.75
CA THR A 172 10.05 -0.53 -20.50
C THR A 172 8.93 -0.06 -19.57
N LYS A 173 8.56 1.22 -19.69
CA LYS A 173 7.39 1.77 -19.00
C LYS A 173 6.12 1.39 -19.77
N PRO A 174 5.08 0.84 -19.11
CA PRO A 174 3.79 0.61 -19.76
C PRO A 174 3.19 1.92 -20.27
N LYS A 175 2.59 1.87 -21.47
CA LYS A 175 1.83 3.01 -22.02
C LYS A 175 0.39 2.88 -21.56
N VAL A 176 -0.08 3.84 -20.77
CA VAL A 176 -1.46 3.91 -20.28
C VAL A 176 -1.95 5.33 -20.46
N ASP A 177 -3.18 5.47 -20.96
CA ASP A 177 -3.80 6.77 -21.22
C ASP A 177 -4.14 7.54 -19.94
N GLY A 178 -4.26 8.85 -20.08
CA GLY A 178 -4.64 9.74 -18.99
C GLY A 178 -3.66 9.70 -17.82
N LEU A 179 -4.21 9.73 -16.60
CA LEU A 179 -3.47 9.72 -15.33
C LEU A 179 -3.35 8.32 -14.71
N ASN A 180 -3.89 7.30 -15.35
CA ASN A 180 -3.85 5.93 -14.84
C ASN A 180 -2.45 5.33 -14.91
N PHE A 181 -2.22 4.33 -14.07
CA PHE A 181 -0.98 3.56 -13.99
C PHE A 181 -1.17 2.12 -14.48
N SER A 182 -0.07 1.48 -14.86
CA SER A 182 0.01 0.03 -15.03
C SER A 182 1.40 -0.43 -14.59
N PHE A 183 1.47 -1.55 -13.91
CA PHE A 183 2.72 -2.16 -13.43
C PHE A 183 2.85 -3.64 -13.81
N SER A 184 1.79 -4.31 -14.27
CA SER A 184 1.84 -5.73 -14.62
C SER A 184 2.83 -6.04 -15.74
N GLY A 185 2.96 -5.14 -16.72
CA GLY A 185 3.95 -5.26 -17.81
C GLY A 185 5.40 -5.18 -17.33
N LEU A 186 5.67 -4.48 -16.23
CA LEU A 186 7.01 -4.36 -15.67
C LEU A 186 7.53 -5.72 -15.17
N LYS A 187 6.70 -6.50 -14.45
CA LYS A 187 7.05 -7.87 -14.02
C LYS A 187 7.50 -8.73 -15.20
N THR A 188 6.75 -8.69 -16.29
CA THR A 188 7.04 -9.48 -17.49
C THR A 188 8.35 -9.04 -18.15
N ALA A 189 8.59 -7.73 -18.25
CA ALA A 189 9.84 -7.18 -18.76
C ALA A 189 11.04 -7.60 -17.91
N ILE A 190 10.92 -7.55 -16.59
CA ILE A 190 11.97 -8.01 -15.66
C ILE A 190 12.21 -9.52 -15.84
N LEU A 191 11.16 -10.32 -15.89
CA LEU A 191 11.28 -11.78 -16.05
C LEU A 191 12.06 -12.14 -17.31
N TYR A 192 11.68 -11.58 -18.46
CA TYR A 192 12.37 -11.86 -19.73
C TYR A 192 13.81 -11.35 -19.73
N PHE A 193 14.06 -10.17 -19.13
CA PHE A 193 15.42 -9.66 -18.99
C PHE A 193 16.28 -10.61 -18.16
N ILE A 194 15.81 -11.03 -16.99
CA ILE A 194 16.52 -11.96 -16.10
C ILE A 194 16.78 -13.30 -16.79
N GLN A 195 15.77 -13.89 -17.44
CA GLN A 195 15.93 -15.14 -18.17
C GLN A 195 16.99 -15.05 -19.24
N LYS A 196 16.98 -13.98 -20.05
CA LYS A 196 17.96 -13.73 -21.11
C LYS A 196 19.38 -13.62 -20.58
N GLU A 197 19.56 -12.87 -19.49
CA GLU A 197 20.91 -12.62 -18.96
C GLU A 197 21.45 -13.83 -18.15
N THR A 198 20.58 -14.55 -17.41
CA THR A 198 20.99 -15.76 -16.69
C THR A 198 21.32 -16.93 -17.65
N THR A 199 20.73 -16.98 -18.84
CA THR A 199 21.11 -17.96 -19.88
C THR A 199 22.56 -17.74 -20.35
N LYS A 200 23.02 -16.48 -20.39
CA LYS A 200 24.40 -16.14 -20.77
C LYS A 200 25.37 -16.32 -19.58
N LYS A 201 24.92 -15.94 -18.38
CA LYS A 201 25.71 -15.93 -17.17
C LYS A 201 24.87 -16.40 -15.97
N PRO A 202 25.02 -17.65 -15.53
CA PRO A 202 24.19 -18.23 -14.46
C PRO A 202 24.14 -17.40 -13.17
N ASN A 203 25.24 -16.77 -12.80
CA ASN A 203 25.35 -15.95 -11.58
C ASN A 203 24.98 -14.48 -11.76
N PHE A 204 24.34 -14.14 -12.90
CA PHE A 204 24.04 -12.74 -13.26
C PHE A 204 23.26 -11.98 -12.17
N ILE A 205 22.23 -12.62 -11.58
CA ILE A 205 21.42 -11.99 -10.53
C ILE A 205 22.29 -11.63 -9.33
N GLN A 206 23.07 -12.59 -8.83
CA GLN A 206 23.87 -12.42 -7.61
C GLN A 206 24.91 -11.30 -7.78
N GLU A 207 25.52 -11.22 -8.93
CA GLU A 207 26.55 -10.23 -9.22
C GLU A 207 25.99 -8.82 -9.45
N ASN A 208 24.73 -8.73 -9.89
CA ASN A 208 24.14 -7.46 -10.30
C ASN A 208 22.89 -7.08 -9.47
N ILE A 209 22.65 -7.75 -8.36
CA ILE A 209 21.38 -7.62 -7.62
C ILE A 209 21.10 -6.17 -7.19
N ASN A 210 22.10 -5.42 -6.77
CA ASN A 210 21.96 -4.03 -6.36
C ASN A 210 21.55 -3.14 -7.55
N ASP A 211 22.18 -3.31 -8.68
CA ASP A 211 21.91 -2.54 -9.90
C ASP A 211 20.54 -2.89 -10.49
N ILE A 212 20.16 -4.17 -10.45
CA ILE A 212 18.84 -4.63 -10.88
C ILE A 212 17.76 -3.98 -9.99
N CYS A 213 17.92 -4.06 -8.66
CA CYS A 213 16.97 -3.45 -7.71
C CYS A 213 16.89 -1.93 -7.89
N ALA A 214 18.02 -1.25 -8.06
CA ALA A 214 18.07 0.18 -8.30
C ALA A 214 17.35 0.58 -9.60
N SER A 215 17.56 -0.18 -10.68
CA SER A 215 16.92 0.06 -11.98
C SER A 215 15.41 -0.20 -11.96
N ILE A 216 14.96 -1.22 -11.23
CA ILE A 216 13.53 -1.50 -11.02
C ILE A 216 12.88 -0.34 -10.24
N GLN A 217 13.45 0.04 -9.10
CA GLN A 217 12.94 1.13 -8.27
C GLN A 217 12.92 2.46 -9.06
N TYR A 218 13.97 2.77 -9.80
CA TYR A 218 14.04 3.96 -10.66
C TYR A 218 12.91 3.96 -11.71
N THR A 219 12.62 2.82 -12.33
CA THR A 219 11.55 2.70 -13.32
C THR A 219 10.18 2.94 -12.69
N ILE A 220 9.89 2.32 -11.53
CA ILE A 220 8.63 2.50 -10.81
C ILE A 220 8.44 3.97 -10.40
N ILE A 221 9.47 4.58 -9.81
CA ILE A 221 9.43 6.00 -9.39
C ILE A 221 9.17 6.91 -10.59
N ASN A 222 9.80 6.66 -11.72
CA ASN A 222 9.57 7.47 -12.93
C ASN A 222 8.15 7.31 -13.47
N ILE A 223 7.55 6.12 -13.43
CA ILE A 223 6.14 5.93 -13.82
C ILE A 223 5.23 6.80 -12.93
N LEU A 224 5.44 6.77 -11.62
CA LEU A 224 4.66 7.57 -10.66
C LEU A 224 4.85 9.08 -10.89
N MET A 225 6.10 9.53 -11.01
CA MET A 225 6.43 10.94 -11.16
C MET A 225 5.96 11.54 -12.49
N ASP A 226 5.99 10.76 -13.59
CA ASP A 226 5.47 11.21 -14.88
C ASP A 226 3.96 11.51 -14.79
N LYS A 227 3.19 10.63 -14.13
CA LYS A 227 1.75 10.80 -13.94
C LYS A 227 1.43 11.91 -12.94
N LEU A 228 2.18 12.01 -11.85
CA LEU A 228 1.99 13.10 -10.87
C LEU A 228 2.25 14.47 -11.51
N LYS A 229 3.33 14.63 -12.28
CA LYS A 229 3.63 15.87 -13.00
C LYS A 229 2.52 16.21 -14.01
N LYS A 230 1.95 15.21 -14.68
CA LYS A 230 0.81 15.39 -15.57
C LYS A 230 -0.43 15.83 -14.79
N ALA A 231 -0.75 15.18 -13.68
CA ALA A 231 -1.87 15.54 -12.82
C ALA A 231 -1.78 17.00 -12.33
N VAL A 232 -0.59 17.42 -11.86
CA VAL A 232 -0.36 18.82 -11.45
C VAL A 232 -0.66 19.82 -12.59
N LYS A 233 -0.32 19.48 -13.85
CA LYS A 233 -0.59 20.34 -14.99
C LYS A 233 -2.08 20.41 -15.35
N GLU A 234 -2.83 19.31 -15.17
CA GLU A 234 -4.24 19.20 -15.52
C GLU A 234 -5.19 19.77 -14.46
N THR A 235 -4.70 19.93 -13.23
CA THR A 235 -5.52 20.39 -12.08
C THR A 235 -5.19 21.80 -11.58
N ARG A 236 -4.28 22.50 -12.26
CA ARG A 236 -3.94 23.91 -12.02
C ARG A 236 -5.02 24.86 -12.53
#